data_587599afdf7a783d10f001e168d16cf6
#
_entry.id   587599afdf7a783d10f001e168d16cf6
#
_cell.length_a   1.000
_cell.length_b   1.000
_cell.length_c   1.000
_cell.angle_alpha   90.00
_cell.angle_beta   90.00
_cell.angle_gamma   90.00
#
_symmetry.space_group_name_H-M   'P 1'
#
loop_
_entity.id
_entity.type
_entity.pdbx_description
1 polymer ?
#
loop_
_entity_poly.entity_id
_entity_poly.type
_entity_poly.pdbx_seq_one_letter_code
_entity_poly.pdbx_strand_id
1 'polypeptide(L)'
;MKQKDKTDLNLLIRIIENKADSGDLDLFNKWLVQSDYNDREFKTLRTIWEKTGSIKSPLPPNPDLMWNSIKEKINNSQLALKEGFDFSWIIKIAAVILVALSGIIFYNHIRESSAGNKKEQISDFKSEKIANYKLIAHNGEKITCVLPDSSVVHLNSESQLDYPEYFSGNIRIVNLTGEAYFSVKHDKNRPFIVKTGNSQVTVTGTEFNIRNRNNNTKIVVAKGSVNVLSLNSRKQENLKKGEMVQLDNSGNITLPVQVNLKYYLAWRENKLAFKRTPLKEVMAEIERTYNVKSEFLNNSSKNRTITGIFETDSLERVLSVLSLTLDLNISQKGTKIIIH
;
A
#
# COMPACT_ATOMS: atom_id res chain seq x y z
N MET A 1 16.91 27.88 5.98
CA MET A 1 16.46 26.67 6.69
C MET A 1 16.00 27.11 8.08
N LYS A 2 14.69 27.30 8.28
CA LYS A 2 14.15 27.66 9.60
C LYS A 2 14.00 26.37 10.42
N GLN A 3 14.66 26.34 11.55
CA GLN A 3 14.57 25.32 12.58
C GLN A 3 13.11 25.23 13.04
N LYS A 4 12.50 24.08 12.87
CA LYS A 4 11.14 23.79 13.36
C LYS A 4 11.27 23.64 14.88
N ASP A 5 10.84 24.67 15.63
CA ASP A 5 10.78 24.60 17.08
C ASP A 5 9.90 23.40 17.46
N LYS A 6 10.51 22.45 18.17
CA LYS A 6 9.77 21.31 18.74
C LYS A 6 8.84 21.87 19.80
N THR A 7 7.55 21.78 19.58
CA THR A 7 6.52 22.04 20.58
C THR A 7 6.84 21.23 21.85
N ASP A 8 7.04 21.89 22.98
CA ASP A 8 7.22 21.19 24.25
C ASP A 8 5.87 20.62 24.70
N LEU A 9 5.66 19.33 24.44
CA LEU A 9 4.43 18.63 24.81
C LEU A 9 4.13 18.72 26.31
N ASN A 10 5.15 18.80 27.16
CA ASN A 10 4.99 18.94 28.62
C ASN A 10 4.39 20.30 28.99
N LEU A 11 4.73 21.36 28.25
CA LEU A 11 4.12 22.67 28.43
C LEU A 11 2.62 22.61 28.15
N LEU A 12 2.23 22.02 27.01
CA LEU A 12 0.82 21.89 26.59
C LEU A 12 0.01 21.05 27.59
N ILE A 13 0.60 19.99 28.15
CA ILE A 13 -0.04 19.15 29.17
C ILE A 13 -0.25 19.96 30.47
N ARG A 14 0.74 20.73 30.96
CA ARG A 14 0.60 21.57 32.17
C ARG A 14 -0.51 22.63 32.00
N ILE A 15 -0.63 23.20 30.79
CA ILE A 15 -1.72 24.17 30.48
C ILE A 15 -3.09 23.50 30.56
N ILE A 16 -3.24 22.30 29.95
CA ILE A 16 -4.52 21.55 29.94
C ILE A 16 -4.91 21.09 31.34
N GLU A 17 -3.95 20.74 32.20
CA GLU A 17 -4.19 20.30 33.58
C GLU A 17 -4.37 21.45 34.57
N ASN A 18 -4.35 22.72 34.16
CA ASN A 18 -4.36 23.91 35.00
C ASN A 18 -3.21 23.93 36.03
N LYS A 19 -2.04 23.38 35.69
CA LYS A 19 -0.84 23.35 36.54
C LYS A 19 0.27 24.26 36.03
N ALA A 20 -0.02 25.10 35.04
CA ALA A 20 0.93 26.03 34.43
C ALA A 20 1.20 27.23 35.33
N ASP A 21 2.44 27.67 35.43
CA ASP A 21 2.84 28.90 36.09
C ASP A 21 2.76 30.13 35.15
N SER A 22 3.11 31.31 35.63
CA SER A 22 3.07 32.56 34.83
C SER A 22 4.06 32.53 33.65
N GLY A 23 5.20 31.87 33.81
CA GLY A 23 6.19 31.70 32.72
C GLY A 23 5.69 30.76 31.64
N ASP A 24 5.04 29.68 32.02
CA ASP A 24 4.41 28.71 31.11
C ASP A 24 3.31 29.38 30.25
N LEU A 25 2.47 30.24 30.87
CA LEU A 25 1.42 30.98 30.19
C LEU A 25 1.99 31.95 29.14
N ASP A 26 3.10 32.59 29.44
CA ASP A 26 3.74 33.55 28.54
C ASP A 26 4.36 32.83 27.32
N LEU A 27 5.00 31.68 27.53
CA LEU A 27 5.51 30.82 26.49
C LEU A 27 4.39 30.24 25.61
N PHE A 28 3.30 29.83 26.22
CA PHE A 28 2.14 29.29 25.52
C PHE A 28 1.48 30.36 24.64
N ASN A 29 1.25 31.58 25.15
CA ASN A 29 0.68 32.68 24.38
C ASN A 29 1.58 33.08 23.20
N LYS A 30 2.89 33.13 23.38
CA LYS A 30 3.84 33.36 22.28
C LYS A 30 3.76 32.27 21.23
N TRP A 31 3.63 31.01 21.63
CA TRP A 31 3.52 29.88 20.71
C TRP A 31 2.18 29.91 19.95
N LEU A 32 1.04 30.25 20.59
CA LEU A 32 -0.27 30.36 19.93
C LEU A 32 -0.27 31.40 18.81
N VAL A 33 0.36 32.54 19.00
CA VAL A 33 0.37 33.65 18.03
C VAL A 33 1.28 33.38 16.82
N GLN A 34 2.17 32.38 16.90
CA GLN A 34 3.09 32.08 15.81
C GLN A 34 2.41 31.49 14.58
N SER A 35 1.28 30.80 14.71
CA SER A 35 0.60 30.14 13.60
C SER A 35 -0.81 29.70 13.96
N ASP A 36 -1.78 29.90 13.03
CA ASP A 36 -3.15 29.33 13.13
C ASP A 36 -3.15 27.79 13.24
N TYR A 37 -2.06 27.14 12.85
CA TYR A 37 -1.87 25.71 13.03
C TYR A 37 -1.73 25.34 14.52
N ASN A 38 -1.02 26.14 15.30
CA ASN A 38 -0.80 25.90 16.72
C ASN A 38 -2.10 25.97 17.54
N ASP A 39 -3.00 26.89 17.21
CA ASP A 39 -4.34 26.99 17.84
C ASP A 39 -5.19 25.72 17.55
N ARG A 40 -5.17 25.25 16.31
CA ARG A 40 -5.88 24.01 15.93
C ARG A 40 -5.29 22.77 16.59
N GLU A 41 -3.97 22.69 16.68
CA GLU A 41 -3.26 21.59 17.34
C GLU A 41 -3.60 21.54 18.83
N PHE A 42 -3.59 22.68 19.53
CA PHE A 42 -3.94 22.77 20.95
C PHE A 42 -5.40 22.38 21.21
N LYS A 43 -6.36 22.86 20.40
CA LYS A 43 -7.78 22.48 20.49
C LYS A 43 -7.98 20.98 20.32
N THR A 44 -7.25 20.36 19.40
CA THR A 44 -7.30 18.92 19.19
C THR A 44 -6.77 18.15 20.39
N LEU A 45 -5.61 18.52 20.91
CA LEU A 45 -5.01 17.91 22.11
C LEU A 45 -5.93 18.05 23.33
N ARG A 46 -6.52 19.22 23.55
CA ARG A 46 -7.48 19.47 24.63
C ARG A 46 -8.71 18.57 24.50
N THR A 47 -9.28 18.42 23.32
CA THR A 47 -10.43 17.55 23.08
C THR A 47 -10.11 16.08 23.34
N ILE A 48 -8.91 15.62 22.96
CA ILE A 48 -8.44 14.26 23.26
C ILE A 48 -8.31 14.10 24.78
N TRP A 49 -7.70 15.06 25.48
CA TRP A 49 -7.51 15.00 26.92
C TRP A 49 -8.85 14.98 27.69
N GLU A 50 -9.81 15.83 27.33
CA GLU A 50 -11.15 15.85 27.91
C GLU A 50 -11.89 14.54 27.78
N LYS A 51 -11.68 13.81 26.65
CA LYS A 51 -12.27 12.48 26.40
C LYS A 51 -11.53 11.32 27.06
N THR A 52 -10.22 11.43 27.28
CA THR A 52 -9.38 10.34 27.80
C THR A 52 -8.90 10.56 29.23
N GLY A 53 -8.78 11.80 29.68
CA GLY A 53 -8.28 12.20 31.01
C GLY A 53 -9.18 11.83 32.21
N SER A 54 -10.39 11.33 31.94
CA SER A 54 -11.29 10.81 33.00
C SER A 54 -11.01 9.35 33.38
N ILE A 55 -10.10 8.66 32.69
CA ILE A 55 -9.67 7.33 33.06
C ILE A 55 -8.56 7.47 34.12
N LYS A 56 -8.95 7.50 35.39
CA LYS A 56 -8.00 7.27 36.50
C LYS A 56 -7.41 5.89 36.29
N SER A 57 -6.17 5.84 35.80
CA SER A 57 -5.40 4.60 35.78
C SER A 57 -5.23 4.18 37.24
N PRO A 58 -5.70 3.02 37.68
CA PRO A 58 -5.36 2.53 38.99
C PRO A 58 -3.83 2.39 39.03
N LEU A 59 -3.21 2.95 40.09
CA LEU A 59 -1.80 2.71 40.40
C LEU A 59 -1.53 1.22 40.23
N PRO A 60 -0.39 0.79 39.65
CA PRO A 60 -0.07 -0.60 39.55
C PRO A 60 -0.13 -1.24 40.94
N PRO A 61 -0.90 -2.31 41.14
CA PRO A 61 -1.04 -2.93 42.44
C PRO A 61 0.32 -3.32 42.99
N ASN A 62 0.63 -2.96 44.22
CA ASN A 62 1.86 -3.38 44.88
C ASN A 62 1.84 -4.92 44.98
N PRO A 63 2.76 -5.63 44.31
CA PRO A 63 2.75 -7.11 44.24
C PRO A 63 2.79 -7.76 45.62
N ASP A 64 3.45 -7.14 46.60
CA ASP A 64 3.61 -7.70 47.96
C ASP A 64 2.31 -7.63 48.78
N LEU A 65 1.50 -6.59 48.59
CA LEU A 65 0.18 -6.46 49.26
C LEU A 65 -0.82 -7.46 48.64
N MET A 66 -0.73 -7.71 47.37
CA MET A 66 -1.58 -8.67 46.69
C MET A 66 -1.23 -10.13 47.04
N TRP A 67 0.06 -10.41 47.20
CA TRP A 67 0.54 -11.74 47.57
C TRP A 67 0.18 -12.08 49.02
N ASN A 68 0.26 -11.13 49.97
CA ASN A 68 -0.14 -11.31 51.33
C ASN A 68 -1.64 -11.56 51.52
N SER A 69 -2.49 -10.85 50.75
CA SER A 69 -3.95 -11.08 50.77
C SER A 69 -4.38 -12.43 50.21
N ILE A 70 -3.61 -12.97 49.29
CA ILE A 70 -3.83 -14.31 48.72
C ILE A 70 -3.40 -15.40 49.72
N LYS A 71 -2.25 -15.24 50.39
CA LYS A 71 -1.79 -16.15 51.44
C LYS A 71 -2.76 -16.22 52.60
N GLU A 72 -3.32 -15.10 53.04
CA GLU A 72 -4.29 -15.04 54.16
C GLU A 72 -5.59 -15.79 53.80
N LYS A 73 -6.07 -15.68 52.57
CA LYS A 73 -7.24 -16.39 52.07
C LYS A 73 -7.01 -17.91 51.95
N ILE A 74 -5.79 -18.34 51.61
CA ILE A 74 -5.44 -19.78 51.49
C ILE A 74 -5.32 -20.41 52.89
N ASN A 75 -4.76 -19.72 53.88
CA ASN A 75 -4.58 -20.27 55.24
C ASN A 75 -5.89 -20.35 56.04
N ASN A 76 -6.90 -19.53 55.73
CA ASN A 76 -8.19 -19.53 56.45
C ASN A 76 -9.24 -20.50 55.87
N SER A 77 -8.90 -21.34 54.90
CA SER A 77 -9.79 -22.30 54.29
C SER A 77 -9.57 -23.75 54.76
N GLN A 78 -9.11 -23.94 56.01
CA GLN A 78 -9.23 -25.24 56.66
C GLN A 78 -10.65 -25.42 57.22
N LEU A 79 -11.61 -25.72 56.38
CA LEU A 79 -12.91 -26.20 56.77
C LEU A 79 -12.84 -27.71 57.02
N ALA A 80 -13.11 -28.10 58.24
CA ALA A 80 -13.23 -29.45 58.73
C ALA A 80 -14.19 -30.27 57.85
N LEU A 81 -13.66 -31.38 57.29
CA LEU A 81 -14.48 -32.38 56.63
C LEU A 81 -15.19 -33.20 57.71
N LYS A 82 -16.52 -33.03 57.81
CA LYS A 82 -17.41 -33.98 58.48
C LYS A 82 -17.63 -35.16 57.53
N GLU A 83 -17.30 -36.36 58.01
CA GLU A 83 -17.61 -37.62 57.33
C GLU A 83 -19.12 -37.81 57.17
N GLY A 84 -19.56 -38.29 56.01
CA GLY A 84 -20.78 -38.96 55.82
C GLY A 84 -21.75 -38.32 54.80
N PHE A 85 -21.51 -38.56 53.52
CA PHE A 85 -22.49 -38.85 52.49
C PHE A 85 -21.74 -39.10 51.17
N ASP A 86 -21.94 -40.31 50.63
CA ASP A 86 -21.22 -40.72 49.40
C ASP A 86 -21.82 -40.01 48.15
N PHE A 87 -21.30 -38.81 47.86
CA PHE A 87 -21.74 -37.90 46.79
C PHE A 87 -21.15 -38.28 45.41
N SER A 88 -20.42 -39.38 45.34
CA SER A 88 -19.64 -39.71 44.13
C SER A 88 -20.49 -39.98 42.88
N TRP A 89 -21.74 -40.46 43.06
CA TRP A 89 -22.64 -40.69 41.95
C TRP A 89 -23.34 -39.41 41.41
N ILE A 90 -23.62 -38.42 42.28
CA ILE A 90 -24.18 -37.13 41.89
C ILE A 90 -23.17 -36.30 41.11
N ILE A 91 -21.88 -36.37 41.49
CA ILE A 91 -20.79 -35.73 40.74
C ILE A 91 -20.65 -36.31 39.33
N LYS A 92 -20.82 -37.62 39.18
CA LYS A 92 -20.78 -38.29 37.88
C LYS A 92 -21.97 -37.86 36.98
N ILE A 93 -23.15 -37.69 37.55
CA ILE A 93 -24.31 -37.22 36.81
C ILE A 93 -24.17 -35.73 36.46
N ALA A 94 -23.68 -34.91 37.38
CA ALA A 94 -23.42 -33.47 37.10
C ALA A 94 -22.36 -33.29 35.99
N ALA A 95 -21.30 -34.12 35.97
CA ALA A 95 -20.32 -34.10 34.89
C ALA A 95 -20.90 -34.46 33.53
N VAL A 96 -21.79 -35.47 33.47
CA VAL A 96 -22.47 -35.84 32.21
C VAL A 96 -23.40 -34.74 31.74
N ILE A 97 -24.13 -34.07 32.65
CA ILE A 97 -25.01 -32.96 32.33
C ILE A 97 -24.20 -31.74 31.83
N LEU A 98 -23.06 -31.41 32.45
CA LEU A 98 -22.20 -30.34 32.01
C LEU A 98 -21.58 -30.61 30.63
N VAL A 99 -21.17 -31.85 30.35
CA VAL A 99 -20.71 -32.24 29.03
C VAL A 99 -21.82 -32.19 27.98
N ALA A 100 -23.04 -32.62 28.34
CA ALA A 100 -24.21 -32.51 27.45
C ALA A 100 -24.59 -31.05 27.18
N LEU A 101 -24.60 -30.21 28.23
CA LEU A 101 -24.90 -28.77 28.08
C LEU A 101 -23.81 -28.05 27.29
N SER A 102 -22.51 -28.34 27.54
CA SER A 102 -21.44 -27.77 26.75
C SER A 102 -21.47 -28.25 25.30
N GLY A 103 -21.86 -29.49 25.05
CA GLY A 103 -22.12 -30.03 23.70
C GLY A 103 -23.28 -29.31 22.98
N ILE A 104 -24.36 -29.04 23.70
CA ILE A 104 -25.52 -28.30 23.15
C ILE A 104 -25.16 -26.84 22.89
N ILE A 105 -24.44 -26.18 23.79
CA ILE A 105 -23.95 -24.80 23.59
C ILE A 105 -22.98 -24.74 22.40
N PHE A 106 -22.08 -25.69 22.31
CA PHE A 106 -21.11 -25.79 21.20
C PHE A 106 -21.82 -26.11 19.87
N TYR A 107 -22.80 -27.03 19.89
CA TYR A 107 -23.61 -27.33 18.72
C TYR A 107 -24.47 -26.14 18.27
N ASN A 108 -25.08 -25.41 19.19
CA ASN A 108 -25.81 -24.18 18.88
C ASN A 108 -24.89 -23.09 18.38
N HIS A 109 -23.68 -22.97 18.93
CA HIS A 109 -22.68 -22.01 18.46
C HIS A 109 -22.20 -22.31 17.03
N ILE A 110 -22.01 -23.61 16.69
CA ILE A 110 -21.68 -24.03 15.32
C ILE A 110 -22.89 -23.85 14.39
N ARG A 111 -24.11 -24.11 14.85
CA ARG A 111 -25.31 -23.97 14.06
C ARG A 111 -25.66 -22.51 13.78
N GLU A 112 -25.40 -21.60 14.71
CA GLU A 112 -25.51 -20.15 14.52
C GLU A 112 -24.46 -19.60 13.57
N SER A 113 -23.30 -20.22 13.51
CA SER A 113 -22.27 -19.88 12.52
C SER A 113 -22.64 -20.31 11.09
N SER A 114 -23.56 -21.26 10.92
CA SER A 114 -23.97 -21.82 9.62
C SER A 114 -25.34 -21.31 9.12
N ALA A 115 -26.09 -20.59 9.92
CA ALA A 115 -27.43 -20.06 9.57
C ALA A 115 -27.54 -18.60 10.01
N GLY A 116 -26.64 -17.78 9.52
CA GLY A 116 -26.57 -16.39 9.94
C GLY A 116 -27.31 -15.45 9.02
N ASN A 117 -28.58 -15.21 9.27
CA ASN A 117 -29.19 -13.91 9.04
C ASN A 117 -29.46 -13.24 10.39
N LYS A 118 -28.44 -12.92 11.16
CA LYS A 118 -28.53 -11.83 12.12
C LYS A 118 -28.44 -10.53 11.31
N LYS A 119 -29.58 -9.88 11.10
CA LYS A 119 -29.62 -8.42 11.03
C LYS A 119 -29.07 -7.91 12.38
N GLU A 120 -27.76 -7.88 12.52
CA GLU A 120 -27.14 -6.94 13.46
C GLU A 120 -27.63 -5.57 12.99
N GLN A 121 -28.33 -4.87 13.86
CA GLN A 121 -28.32 -3.41 13.84
C GLN A 121 -26.86 -3.01 14.01
N ILE A 122 -26.14 -3.00 12.89
CA ILE A 122 -24.93 -2.22 12.74
C ILE A 122 -25.45 -0.80 12.92
N SER A 123 -25.28 -0.27 14.16
CA SER A 123 -25.29 1.17 14.34
C SER A 123 -24.52 1.73 13.18
N ASP A 124 -25.13 2.65 12.43
CA ASP A 124 -24.55 3.39 11.32
C ASP A 124 -23.18 3.99 11.72
N PHE A 125 -22.14 3.18 11.76
CA PHE A 125 -20.84 3.61 11.35
C PHE A 125 -21.00 3.85 9.86
N LYS A 126 -21.43 5.06 9.52
CA LYS A 126 -21.34 5.63 8.20
C LYS A 126 -19.91 5.34 7.76
N SER A 127 -19.70 4.24 7.05
CA SER A 127 -18.46 3.96 6.35
C SER A 127 -18.31 5.18 5.45
N GLU A 128 -17.54 6.16 5.89
CA GLU A 128 -17.18 7.29 5.05
C GLU A 128 -16.60 6.65 3.79
N LYS A 129 -17.36 6.78 2.72
CA LYS A 129 -16.98 6.25 1.42
C LYS A 129 -15.77 7.07 1.00
N ILE A 130 -14.57 6.56 1.34
CA ILE A 130 -13.30 7.22 0.99
C ILE A 130 -13.36 7.49 -0.51
N ALA A 131 -13.26 8.75 -0.88
CA ALA A 131 -13.22 9.14 -2.27
C ALA A 131 -11.98 8.52 -2.92
N ASN A 132 -12.17 7.95 -4.11
CA ASN A 132 -11.06 7.44 -4.89
C ASN A 132 -10.75 8.43 -6.02
N TYR A 133 -9.51 8.83 -6.12
CA TYR A 133 -9.00 9.62 -7.23
C TYR A 133 -8.56 8.71 -8.38
N LYS A 134 -8.82 9.18 -9.59
CA LYS A 134 -8.37 8.55 -10.82
C LYS A 134 -7.48 9.52 -11.57
N LEU A 135 -6.22 9.17 -11.73
CA LEU A 135 -5.25 9.94 -12.51
C LEU A 135 -5.02 9.23 -13.84
N ILE A 136 -5.22 9.92 -14.95
CA ILE A 136 -5.08 9.37 -16.30
C ILE A 136 -4.05 10.19 -17.06
N ALA A 137 -2.99 9.55 -17.53
CA ALA A 137 -2.06 10.09 -18.52
C ALA A 137 -2.46 9.58 -19.90
N HIS A 138 -2.86 10.48 -20.77
CA HIS A 138 -3.22 10.16 -22.16
C HIS A 138 -1.96 9.88 -23.01
N ASN A 139 -2.16 9.50 -24.26
CA ASN A 139 -1.06 9.38 -25.21
C ASN A 139 -0.33 10.72 -25.34
N GLY A 140 0.99 10.71 -25.33
CA GLY A 140 1.82 11.90 -25.35
C GLY A 140 2.00 12.58 -23.99
N GLU A 141 1.30 12.15 -22.94
CA GLU A 141 1.35 12.74 -21.62
C GLU A 141 2.17 11.89 -20.64
N LYS A 142 2.84 12.56 -19.72
CA LYS A 142 3.45 11.97 -18.52
C LYS A 142 3.08 12.81 -17.33
N ILE A 143 2.64 12.19 -16.26
CA ILE A 143 2.15 12.88 -15.07
C ILE A 143 2.97 12.47 -13.87
N THR A 144 3.33 13.45 -13.04
CA THR A 144 3.94 13.19 -11.71
C THR A 144 2.94 13.60 -10.65
N CYS A 145 2.64 12.73 -9.71
CA CYS A 145 1.80 13.03 -8.57
C CYS A 145 2.44 12.62 -7.26
N VAL A 146 2.06 13.31 -6.19
CA VAL A 146 2.42 12.98 -4.81
C VAL A 146 1.18 12.38 -4.15
N LEU A 147 1.30 11.16 -3.68
CA LEU A 147 0.24 10.44 -2.99
C LEU A 147 0.06 10.93 -1.54
N PRO A 148 -1.07 10.62 -0.88
CA PRO A 148 -1.35 11.06 0.50
C PRO A 148 -0.31 10.64 1.55
N ASP A 149 0.45 9.57 1.30
CA ASP A 149 1.55 9.12 2.16
C ASP A 149 2.91 9.80 1.85
N SER A 150 2.93 10.77 0.93
CA SER A 150 4.12 11.42 0.39
C SER A 150 4.98 10.53 -0.52
N SER A 151 4.47 9.39 -0.98
CA SER A 151 5.08 8.64 -2.07
C SER A 151 4.92 9.41 -3.38
N VAL A 152 5.91 9.33 -4.27
CA VAL A 152 5.88 9.99 -5.58
C VAL A 152 5.68 8.95 -6.66
N VAL A 153 4.74 9.21 -7.58
CA VAL A 153 4.46 8.36 -8.73
C VAL A 153 4.67 9.16 -10.01
N HIS A 154 5.49 8.62 -10.92
CA HIS A 154 5.59 9.09 -12.30
C HIS A 154 4.78 8.13 -13.17
N LEU A 155 3.77 8.64 -13.83
CA LEU A 155 2.86 7.89 -14.70
C LEU A 155 3.26 8.13 -16.16
N ASN A 156 3.52 7.06 -16.91
CA ASN A 156 3.89 7.14 -18.32
C ASN A 156 2.63 7.31 -19.20
N SER A 157 2.82 7.63 -20.47
CA SER A 157 1.75 7.78 -21.47
C SER A 157 0.84 6.56 -21.53
N GLU A 158 -0.45 6.77 -21.81
CA GLU A 158 -1.49 5.72 -21.85
C GLU A 158 -1.51 4.89 -20.56
N SER A 159 -1.57 5.56 -19.41
CA SER A 159 -1.57 4.89 -18.10
C SER A 159 -2.56 5.54 -17.14
N GLN A 160 -3.03 4.75 -16.19
CA GLN A 160 -4.00 5.17 -15.19
C GLN A 160 -3.57 4.67 -13.81
N LEU A 161 -3.73 5.54 -12.80
CA LEU A 161 -3.54 5.23 -11.39
C LEU A 161 -4.82 5.57 -10.62
N ASP A 162 -5.38 4.59 -9.93
CA ASP A 162 -6.49 4.79 -9.00
C ASP A 162 -5.96 4.67 -7.56
N TYR A 163 -6.23 5.67 -6.74
CA TYR A 163 -5.76 5.74 -5.36
C TYR A 163 -6.78 6.45 -4.47
N PRO A 164 -6.83 6.15 -3.15
CA PRO A 164 -7.77 6.78 -2.24
C PRO A 164 -7.33 8.19 -1.85
N GLU A 165 -8.26 9.03 -1.42
CA GLU A 165 -8.00 10.36 -0.87
C GLU A 165 -7.03 10.32 0.32
N TYR A 166 -7.12 9.29 1.14
CA TYR A 166 -6.16 8.97 2.21
C TYR A 166 -6.07 7.46 2.42
N PHE A 167 -4.91 6.98 2.83
CA PHE A 167 -4.70 5.56 3.15
C PHE A 167 -5.18 5.28 4.57
N SER A 168 -6.31 4.60 4.70
CA SER A 168 -6.86 4.15 5.97
C SER A 168 -6.31 2.77 6.37
N GLY A 169 -6.17 2.54 7.67
CA GLY A 169 -5.72 1.24 8.20
C GLY A 169 -4.24 0.95 8.00
N ASN A 170 -3.90 -0.34 7.99
CA ASN A 170 -2.53 -0.85 8.09
C ASN A 170 -1.88 -1.12 6.72
N ILE A 171 -2.51 -0.75 5.61
CA ILE A 171 -2.00 -0.96 4.25
C ILE A 171 -2.27 0.26 3.37
N ARG A 172 -1.43 0.46 2.35
CA ARG A 172 -1.56 1.52 1.34
C ARG A 172 -1.76 0.86 -0.02
N ILE A 173 -2.97 0.93 -0.58
CA ILE A 173 -3.32 0.24 -1.82
C ILE A 173 -3.59 1.24 -2.94
N VAL A 174 -3.02 0.96 -4.12
CA VAL A 174 -3.31 1.65 -5.38
C VAL A 174 -3.51 0.64 -6.50
N ASN A 175 -4.24 1.04 -7.56
CA ASN A 175 -4.42 0.21 -8.75
C ASN A 175 -3.75 0.90 -9.95
N LEU A 176 -2.95 0.16 -10.69
CA LEU A 176 -2.23 0.64 -11.87
C LEU A 176 -2.69 -0.08 -13.14
N THR A 177 -2.98 0.69 -14.18
CA THR A 177 -3.07 0.22 -15.56
C THR A 177 -2.02 0.94 -16.39
N GLY A 178 -1.26 0.24 -17.22
CA GLY A 178 -0.18 0.85 -18.01
C GLY A 178 1.18 0.81 -17.33
N GLU A 179 1.91 1.91 -17.30
CA GLU A 179 3.29 1.98 -16.79
C GLU A 179 3.48 3.13 -15.81
N ALA A 180 4.08 2.83 -14.67
CA ALA A 180 4.44 3.83 -13.68
C ALA A 180 5.74 3.48 -12.94
N TYR A 181 6.46 4.52 -12.56
CA TYR A 181 7.56 4.44 -11.61
C TYR A 181 7.11 4.97 -10.26
N PHE A 182 7.37 4.20 -9.24
CA PHE A 182 7.03 4.50 -7.85
C PHE A 182 8.29 4.80 -7.04
N SER A 183 8.28 5.90 -6.32
CA SER A 183 9.23 6.21 -5.23
C SER A 183 8.43 6.19 -3.93
N VAL A 184 8.35 5.02 -3.31
CA VAL A 184 7.48 4.79 -2.15
C VAL A 184 8.17 5.23 -0.87
N LYS A 185 7.49 6.08 -0.08
CA LYS A 185 7.95 6.48 1.25
C LYS A 185 8.06 5.29 2.18
N HIS A 186 9.19 5.19 2.87
CA HIS A 186 9.46 4.06 3.76
C HIS A 186 8.51 4.06 4.98
N ASP A 187 7.77 2.95 5.12
CA ASP A 187 6.92 2.65 6.28
C ASP A 187 6.77 1.13 6.42
N LYS A 188 7.48 0.55 7.38
CA LYS A 188 7.47 -0.90 7.62
C LYS A 188 6.15 -1.41 8.19
N ASN A 189 5.42 -0.55 8.91
CA ASN A 189 4.20 -0.94 9.59
C ASN A 189 2.98 -0.91 8.66
N ARG A 190 3.07 -0.15 7.54
CA ARG A 190 2.01 -0.03 6.54
C ARG A 190 2.57 -0.32 5.15
N PRO A 191 2.61 -1.58 4.72
CA PRO A 191 3.08 -1.94 3.39
C PRO A 191 2.28 -1.21 2.30
N PHE A 192 2.98 -0.87 1.21
CA PHE A 192 2.39 -0.27 0.01
C PHE A 192 2.17 -1.36 -1.04
N ILE A 193 0.95 -1.44 -1.55
CA ILE A 193 0.51 -2.48 -2.46
C ILE A 193 0.05 -1.85 -3.76
N VAL A 194 0.68 -2.26 -4.87
CA VAL A 194 0.21 -1.93 -6.22
C VAL A 194 -0.48 -3.16 -6.81
N LYS A 195 -1.75 -3.04 -7.15
CA LYS A 195 -2.48 -4.06 -7.93
C LYS A 195 -2.43 -3.69 -9.39
N THR A 196 -2.06 -4.62 -10.25
CA THR A 196 -1.98 -4.41 -11.69
C THR A 196 -2.16 -5.72 -12.46
N GLY A 197 -3.11 -5.77 -13.39
CA GLY A 197 -3.46 -7.00 -14.10
C GLY A 197 -3.74 -8.15 -13.13
N ASN A 198 -3.00 -9.25 -13.31
CA ASN A 198 -3.07 -10.45 -12.47
C ASN A 198 -1.97 -10.49 -11.38
N SER A 199 -1.38 -9.36 -11.04
CA SER A 199 -0.29 -9.29 -10.07
C SER A 199 -0.54 -8.30 -8.95
N GLN A 200 0.04 -8.60 -7.79
CA GLN A 200 0.13 -7.74 -6.64
C GLN A 200 1.60 -7.53 -6.28
N VAL A 201 1.98 -6.27 -6.18
CA VAL A 201 3.35 -5.83 -5.87
C VAL A 201 3.35 -5.18 -4.49
N THR A 202 4.11 -5.73 -3.54
CA THR A 202 4.14 -5.27 -2.14
C THR A 202 5.53 -4.77 -1.78
N VAL A 203 5.58 -3.57 -1.20
CA VAL A 203 6.83 -2.92 -0.76
C VAL A 203 6.64 -2.19 0.57
N THR A 204 7.72 -1.86 1.26
CA THR A 204 7.71 -1.05 2.49
C THR A 204 8.42 0.30 2.34
N GLY A 205 9.12 0.54 1.21
CA GLY A 205 9.89 1.76 0.96
C GLY A 205 10.93 1.51 -0.11
N THR A 206 10.51 1.57 -1.37
CA THR A 206 11.24 1.03 -2.52
C THR A 206 11.03 1.94 -3.72
N GLU A 207 12.02 1.99 -4.60
CA GLU A 207 11.91 2.62 -5.91
C GLU A 207 11.87 1.53 -6.98
N PHE A 208 10.79 1.49 -7.77
CA PHE A 208 10.57 0.44 -8.77
C PHE A 208 9.68 0.91 -9.92
N ASN A 209 9.79 0.24 -11.05
CA ASN A 209 8.94 0.43 -12.23
C ASN A 209 8.03 -0.77 -12.42
N ILE A 210 6.77 -0.53 -12.72
CA ILE A 210 5.83 -1.53 -13.21
C ILE A 210 5.38 -1.12 -14.59
N ARG A 211 5.45 -2.07 -15.53
CA ARG A 211 4.88 -1.92 -16.86
C ARG A 211 3.94 -3.08 -17.14
N ASN A 212 2.65 -2.79 -17.16
CA ASN A 212 1.60 -3.75 -17.53
C ASN A 212 0.99 -3.35 -18.87
N ARG A 213 1.41 -4.03 -19.93
CA ARG A 213 0.95 -3.79 -21.29
C ARG A 213 0.82 -5.09 -22.06
N ASN A 214 -0.17 -5.16 -22.94
CA ASN A 214 -0.42 -6.36 -23.79
C ASN A 214 -0.46 -7.65 -22.97
N ASN A 215 -1.11 -7.55 -21.79
CA ASN A 215 -1.24 -8.70 -20.88
C ASN A 215 0.09 -9.26 -20.34
N ASN A 216 1.12 -8.45 -20.36
CA ASN A 216 2.43 -8.78 -19.85
C ASN A 216 2.85 -7.74 -18.82
N THR A 217 3.14 -8.19 -17.62
CA THR A 217 3.58 -7.32 -16.53
C THR A 217 5.07 -7.50 -16.30
N LYS A 218 5.84 -6.40 -16.39
CA LYS A 218 7.27 -6.35 -16.05
C LYS A 218 7.45 -5.50 -14.82
N ILE A 219 8.13 -6.02 -13.81
CA ILE A 219 8.46 -5.30 -12.57
C ILE A 219 9.97 -5.25 -12.43
N VAL A 220 10.53 -4.04 -12.27
CA VAL A 220 11.97 -3.79 -12.17
C VAL A 220 12.27 -2.96 -10.93
N VAL A 221 13.25 -3.36 -10.14
CA VAL A 221 13.62 -2.69 -8.88
C VAL A 221 14.81 -1.76 -9.09
N ALA A 222 14.59 -0.47 -8.86
CA ALA A 222 15.65 0.54 -8.91
C ALA A 222 16.40 0.67 -7.57
N LYS A 223 15.67 0.57 -6.43
CA LYS A 223 16.25 0.66 -5.08
C LYS A 223 15.37 -0.08 -4.08
N GLY A 224 15.99 -0.80 -3.14
CA GLY A 224 15.29 -1.57 -2.11
C GLY A 224 14.91 -2.97 -2.59
N SER A 225 13.74 -3.44 -2.18
CA SER A 225 13.23 -4.78 -2.51
C SER A 225 11.72 -4.76 -2.75
N VAL A 226 11.26 -5.70 -3.57
CA VAL A 226 9.86 -5.84 -3.98
C VAL A 226 9.45 -7.29 -3.82
N ASN A 227 8.27 -7.52 -3.25
CA ASN A 227 7.61 -8.80 -3.27
C ASN A 227 6.52 -8.79 -4.35
N VAL A 228 6.53 -9.75 -5.26
CA VAL A 228 5.57 -9.88 -6.37
C VAL A 228 4.80 -11.17 -6.20
N LEU A 229 3.48 -11.06 -6.12
CA LEU A 229 2.55 -12.19 -6.07
C LEU A 229 1.75 -12.25 -7.38
N SER A 230 1.77 -13.40 -8.04
CA SER A 230 0.83 -13.72 -9.11
C SER A 230 -0.51 -14.15 -8.51
N LEU A 231 -1.59 -13.45 -8.88
CA LEU A 231 -2.93 -13.75 -8.33
C LEU A 231 -3.51 -15.05 -8.93
N ASN A 232 -3.13 -15.39 -10.15
CA ASN A 232 -3.62 -16.60 -10.85
C ASN A 232 -2.88 -17.86 -10.37
N SER A 233 -1.55 -17.87 -10.45
CA SER A 233 -0.74 -19.05 -10.11
C SER A 233 -0.43 -19.16 -8.61
N ARG A 234 -0.69 -18.11 -7.83
CA ARG A 234 -0.31 -17.98 -6.40
C ARG A 234 1.20 -18.07 -6.14
N LYS A 235 2.03 -18.06 -7.19
CA LYS A 235 3.48 -18.01 -7.07
C LYS A 235 3.94 -16.61 -6.66
N GLN A 236 5.04 -16.57 -5.92
CA GLN A 236 5.59 -15.35 -5.36
C GLN A 236 7.09 -15.29 -5.59
N GLU A 237 7.59 -14.08 -5.93
CA GLU A 237 9.01 -13.81 -6.12
C GLU A 237 9.44 -12.56 -5.36
N ASN A 238 10.65 -12.58 -4.83
CA ASN A 238 11.26 -11.45 -4.14
C ASN A 238 12.40 -10.89 -5.00
N LEU A 239 12.30 -9.60 -5.34
CA LEU A 239 13.27 -8.91 -6.17
C LEU A 239 14.12 -7.96 -5.32
N LYS A 240 15.40 -7.87 -5.67
CA LYS A 240 16.35 -6.89 -5.15
C LYS A 240 16.68 -5.86 -6.23
N LYS A 241 17.41 -4.82 -5.82
CA LYS A 241 17.90 -3.78 -6.75
C LYS A 241 18.57 -4.40 -7.99
N GLY A 242 18.18 -3.92 -9.17
CA GLY A 242 18.70 -4.36 -10.46
C GLY A 242 18.02 -5.61 -11.02
N GLU A 243 17.10 -6.21 -10.30
CA GLU A 243 16.37 -7.40 -10.74
C GLU A 243 15.03 -7.06 -11.40
N MET A 244 14.59 -7.95 -12.27
CA MET A 244 13.34 -7.93 -12.99
C MET A 244 12.66 -9.28 -12.95
N VAL A 245 11.33 -9.28 -12.83
CA VAL A 245 10.46 -10.42 -13.18
C VAL A 245 9.47 -10.02 -14.26
N GLN A 246 8.96 -11.02 -14.96
CA GLN A 246 7.90 -10.87 -15.94
C GLN A 246 6.77 -11.85 -15.62
N LEU A 247 5.52 -11.37 -15.73
CA LEU A 247 4.32 -12.19 -15.61
C LEU A 247 3.58 -12.18 -16.94
N ASP A 248 3.18 -13.36 -17.39
CA ASP A 248 2.29 -13.51 -18.53
C ASP A 248 0.80 -13.48 -18.13
N ASN A 249 -0.09 -13.59 -19.14
CA ASN A 249 -1.54 -13.64 -18.93
C ASN A 249 -2.02 -14.79 -18.05
N SER A 250 -1.35 -15.92 -18.12
CA SER A 250 -1.69 -17.12 -17.35
C SER A 250 -1.27 -16.98 -15.89
N GLY A 251 -0.50 -15.91 -15.56
CA GLY A 251 0.05 -15.68 -14.24
C GLY A 251 1.34 -16.45 -13.97
N ASN A 252 2.00 -16.98 -15.02
CA ASN A 252 3.34 -17.53 -14.84
C ASN A 252 4.30 -16.39 -14.57
N ILE A 253 5.04 -16.49 -13.47
CA ILE A 253 6.06 -15.53 -13.08
C ILE A 253 7.44 -16.14 -13.38
N THR A 254 8.32 -15.35 -14.03
CA THR A 254 9.71 -15.77 -14.26
C THR A 254 10.51 -15.67 -12.97
N LEU A 255 11.61 -16.39 -12.89
CA LEU A 255 12.61 -16.14 -11.83
C LEU A 255 13.21 -14.73 -11.99
N PRO A 256 13.63 -14.10 -10.88
CA PRO A 256 14.32 -12.81 -10.92
C PRO A 256 15.61 -12.88 -11.76
N VAL A 257 15.78 -11.92 -12.66
CA VAL A 257 16.98 -11.80 -13.51
C VAL A 257 17.58 -10.42 -13.38
N GLN A 258 18.91 -10.33 -13.37
CA GLN A 258 19.62 -9.04 -13.38
C GLN A 258 19.45 -8.33 -14.72
N VAL A 259 19.12 -7.05 -14.67
CA VAL A 259 18.90 -6.23 -15.87
C VAL A 259 19.64 -4.90 -15.80
N ASN A 260 19.92 -4.32 -16.97
CA ASN A 260 20.40 -2.96 -17.03
C ASN A 260 19.22 -1.99 -16.93
N LEU A 261 19.10 -1.30 -15.80
CA LEU A 261 18.03 -0.37 -15.48
C LEU A 261 17.84 0.73 -16.53
N LYS A 262 18.89 1.10 -17.26
CA LYS A 262 18.85 2.13 -18.29
C LYS A 262 17.79 1.85 -19.37
N TYR A 263 17.53 0.57 -19.70
CA TYR A 263 16.52 0.21 -20.69
C TYR A 263 15.09 0.28 -20.17
N TYR A 264 14.91 0.17 -18.85
CA TYR A 264 13.58 0.12 -18.23
C TYR A 264 13.12 1.46 -17.63
N LEU A 265 14.08 2.36 -17.37
CA LEU A 265 13.82 3.65 -16.75
C LEU A 265 14.05 4.85 -17.67
N ALA A 266 14.48 4.61 -18.92
CA ALA A 266 14.79 5.64 -19.93
C ALA A 266 13.63 6.60 -20.18
N TRP A 267 12.41 6.11 -20.14
CA TRP A 267 11.20 6.90 -20.39
C TRP A 267 11.05 8.08 -19.40
N ARG A 268 11.57 7.96 -18.18
CA ARG A 268 11.61 9.04 -17.18
C ARG A 268 12.53 10.20 -17.59
N GLU A 269 13.52 9.91 -18.42
CA GLU A 269 14.47 10.87 -18.96
C GLU A 269 14.10 11.32 -20.38
N ASN A 270 12.86 11.14 -20.79
CA ASN A 270 12.38 11.42 -22.15
C ASN A 270 13.16 10.66 -23.22
N LYS A 271 13.41 9.36 -22.99
CA LYS A 271 14.08 8.48 -23.95
C LYS A 271 13.24 7.23 -24.21
N LEU A 272 13.31 6.72 -25.42
CA LEU A 272 12.83 5.39 -25.78
C LEU A 272 14.03 4.43 -25.78
N ALA A 273 13.92 3.33 -25.06
CA ALA A 273 15.01 2.36 -24.96
C ALA A 273 14.50 0.96 -25.31
N PHE A 274 15.16 0.35 -26.26
CA PHE A 274 14.81 -0.96 -26.79
C PHE A 274 15.99 -1.91 -26.71
N LYS A 275 15.73 -3.18 -26.38
CA LYS A 275 16.73 -4.24 -26.34
C LYS A 275 16.19 -5.49 -27.04
N ARG A 276 16.61 -5.70 -28.28
CA ARG A 276 16.06 -6.76 -29.15
C ARG A 276 14.53 -6.76 -29.17
N THR A 277 13.97 -5.56 -29.27
CA THR A 277 12.51 -5.35 -29.23
C THR A 277 11.94 -5.45 -30.63
N PRO A 278 10.90 -6.26 -30.88
CA PRO A 278 10.22 -6.34 -32.16
C PRO A 278 9.65 -4.98 -32.59
N LEU A 279 9.74 -4.67 -33.89
CA LEU A 279 9.31 -3.38 -34.42
C LEU A 279 7.83 -3.08 -34.10
N LYS A 280 6.97 -4.10 -34.07
CA LYS A 280 5.58 -3.95 -33.63
C LYS A 280 5.47 -3.33 -32.23
N GLU A 281 6.30 -3.77 -31.29
CA GLU A 281 6.31 -3.23 -29.92
C GLU A 281 6.96 -1.84 -29.86
N VAL A 282 7.99 -1.60 -30.68
CA VAL A 282 8.64 -0.30 -30.83
C VAL A 282 7.64 0.73 -31.34
N MET A 283 6.88 0.40 -32.40
CA MET A 283 5.84 1.30 -32.95
C MET A 283 4.73 1.55 -31.95
N ALA A 284 4.29 0.55 -31.19
CA ALA A 284 3.30 0.75 -30.15
C ALA A 284 3.81 1.72 -29.04
N GLU A 285 5.12 1.74 -28.74
CA GLU A 285 5.69 2.70 -27.79
C GLU A 285 5.77 4.13 -28.38
N ILE A 286 6.09 4.22 -29.68
CA ILE A 286 6.08 5.48 -30.43
C ILE A 286 4.65 6.04 -30.49
N GLU A 287 3.65 5.22 -30.77
CA GLU A 287 2.24 5.63 -30.77
C GLU A 287 1.82 6.28 -29.44
N ARG A 288 2.21 5.66 -28.33
CA ARG A 288 1.93 6.18 -26.99
C ARG A 288 2.66 7.48 -26.70
N THR A 289 3.95 7.54 -27.07
CA THR A 289 4.83 8.67 -26.74
C THR A 289 4.49 9.92 -27.52
N TYR A 290 4.07 9.78 -28.79
CA TYR A 290 3.86 10.90 -29.68
C TYR A 290 2.38 11.12 -30.07
N ASN A 291 1.47 10.33 -29.51
CA ASN A 291 0.03 10.36 -29.84
C ASN A 291 -0.23 10.21 -31.36
N VAL A 292 0.38 9.23 -31.97
CA VAL A 292 0.26 8.88 -33.40
C VAL A 292 -0.26 7.45 -33.56
N LYS A 293 -0.58 7.05 -34.81
CA LYS A 293 -0.98 5.67 -35.14
C LYS A 293 -0.06 5.11 -36.21
N SER A 294 0.33 3.85 -36.09
CA SER A 294 1.14 3.15 -37.09
C SER A 294 0.36 2.08 -37.83
N GLU A 295 0.65 1.92 -39.10
CA GLU A 295 0.11 0.89 -39.94
C GLU A 295 1.24 0.18 -40.71
N PHE A 296 1.24 -1.16 -40.64
CA PHE A 296 2.18 -2.00 -41.36
C PHE A 296 1.51 -2.48 -42.63
N LEU A 297 2.02 -2.09 -43.77
CA LEU A 297 1.57 -2.61 -45.09
C LEU A 297 2.10 -4.03 -45.32
N ASN A 298 3.28 -4.35 -44.75
CA ASN A 298 3.87 -5.68 -44.80
C ASN A 298 4.06 -6.26 -43.39
N ASN A 299 3.52 -7.44 -43.18
CA ASN A 299 3.64 -8.15 -41.89
C ASN A 299 5.05 -8.67 -41.58
N SER A 300 5.90 -8.85 -42.57
CA SER A 300 7.27 -9.37 -42.40
C SER A 300 8.16 -8.45 -41.60
N SER A 301 7.93 -7.14 -41.64
CA SER A 301 8.70 -6.13 -40.92
C SER A 301 8.38 -6.09 -39.42
N LYS A 302 7.21 -6.58 -38.96
CA LYS A 302 6.73 -6.53 -37.57
C LYS A 302 7.68 -7.19 -36.59
N ASN A 303 8.35 -8.24 -36.97
CA ASN A 303 9.22 -9.06 -36.13
C ASN A 303 10.71 -8.65 -36.19
N ARG A 304 11.08 -7.68 -37.05
CA ARG A 304 12.44 -7.13 -37.06
C ARG A 304 12.72 -6.52 -35.72
N THR A 305 13.90 -6.75 -35.16
CA THR A 305 14.23 -6.29 -33.80
C THR A 305 15.19 -5.13 -33.83
N ILE A 306 15.00 -4.21 -32.88
CA ILE A 306 15.92 -3.09 -32.68
C ILE A 306 16.50 -3.09 -31.26
N THR A 307 17.75 -2.63 -31.16
CA THR A 307 18.41 -2.32 -29.89
C THR A 307 18.98 -0.92 -29.99
N GLY A 308 18.57 -0.05 -29.09
CA GLY A 308 19.04 1.35 -29.06
C GLY A 308 18.34 2.17 -27.99
N ILE A 309 18.85 3.38 -27.80
CA ILE A 309 18.23 4.40 -26.96
C ILE A 309 18.09 5.65 -27.82
N PHE A 310 16.88 6.19 -27.86
CA PHE A 310 16.49 7.31 -28.70
C PHE A 310 16.00 8.45 -27.81
N GLU A 311 16.43 9.67 -28.09
CA GLU A 311 15.84 10.87 -27.49
C GLU A 311 14.44 11.08 -28.07
N THR A 312 13.48 11.55 -27.26
CA THR A 312 12.07 11.75 -27.71
C THR A 312 11.77 13.19 -28.12
N ASP A 313 12.78 13.97 -28.42
CA ASP A 313 12.64 15.37 -28.83
C ASP A 313 12.04 15.56 -30.23
N SER A 314 12.19 14.56 -31.12
CA SER A 314 11.63 14.59 -32.47
C SER A 314 11.21 13.20 -32.95
N LEU A 315 9.92 13.07 -33.30
CA LEU A 315 9.38 11.86 -33.93
C LEU A 315 10.07 11.59 -35.27
N GLU A 316 10.27 12.61 -36.08
CA GLU A 316 10.92 12.48 -37.39
C GLU A 316 12.34 11.88 -37.28
N ARG A 317 13.11 12.34 -36.27
CA ARG A 317 14.44 11.79 -36.01
C ARG A 317 14.39 10.33 -35.63
N VAL A 318 13.45 9.96 -34.74
CA VAL A 318 13.27 8.55 -34.34
C VAL A 318 12.89 7.70 -35.54
N LEU A 319 11.93 8.13 -36.36
CA LEU A 319 11.50 7.39 -37.56
C LEU A 319 12.62 7.27 -38.60
N SER A 320 13.42 8.32 -38.81
CA SER A 320 14.56 8.30 -39.73
C SER A 320 15.61 7.29 -39.29
N VAL A 321 15.95 7.24 -37.98
CA VAL A 321 16.91 6.26 -37.47
C VAL A 321 16.35 4.84 -37.58
N LEU A 322 15.08 4.61 -37.32
CA LEU A 322 14.44 3.31 -37.51
C LEU A 322 14.44 2.87 -38.98
N SER A 323 14.12 3.76 -39.91
CA SER A 323 14.14 3.55 -41.36
C SER A 323 15.51 3.12 -41.80
N LEU A 324 16.56 3.86 -41.45
CA LEU A 324 17.96 3.53 -41.81
C LEU A 324 18.46 2.25 -41.16
N THR A 325 18.18 2.04 -39.86
CA THR A 325 18.70 0.87 -39.13
C THR A 325 18.06 -0.43 -39.60
N LEU A 326 16.80 -0.40 -39.96
CA LEU A 326 16.02 -1.57 -40.34
C LEU A 326 15.86 -1.74 -41.86
N ASP A 327 16.42 -0.83 -42.65
CA ASP A 327 16.25 -0.78 -44.13
C ASP A 327 14.75 -0.90 -44.48
N LEU A 328 13.96 0.04 -43.98
CA LEU A 328 12.51 0.12 -44.15
C LEU A 328 12.12 1.49 -44.69
N ASN A 329 11.14 1.53 -45.57
CA ASN A 329 10.51 2.79 -45.97
C ASN A 329 9.42 3.13 -44.94
N ILE A 330 9.67 4.15 -44.13
CA ILE A 330 8.71 4.64 -43.13
C ILE A 330 8.31 6.06 -43.55
N SER A 331 7.02 6.28 -43.78
CA SER A 331 6.46 7.59 -44.12
C SER A 331 5.47 8.06 -43.09
N GLN A 332 5.39 9.40 -42.88
CA GLN A 332 4.45 10.02 -41.96
C GLN A 332 3.48 10.93 -42.74
N LYS A 333 2.18 10.81 -42.44
CA LYS A 333 1.12 11.69 -42.97
C LYS A 333 0.25 12.17 -41.80
N GLY A 334 0.53 13.39 -41.31
CA GLY A 334 -0.12 13.91 -40.10
C GLY A 334 0.19 13.02 -38.88
N THR A 335 -0.84 12.46 -38.26
CA THR A 335 -0.73 11.57 -37.09
C THR A 335 -0.61 10.09 -37.49
N LYS A 336 -0.55 9.76 -38.78
CA LYS A 336 -0.45 8.38 -39.26
C LYS A 336 0.96 8.08 -39.77
N ILE A 337 1.55 6.99 -39.27
CA ILE A 337 2.85 6.44 -39.72
C ILE A 337 2.56 5.19 -40.56
N ILE A 338 3.16 5.11 -41.74
CA ILE A 338 3.01 3.96 -42.64
C ILE A 338 4.37 3.29 -42.79
N ILE A 339 4.42 1.96 -42.55
CA ILE A 339 5.61 1.14 -42.65
C ILE A 339 5.39 0.21 -43.84
N HIS A 340 6.22 0.38 -44.88
CA HIS A 340 6.17 -0.36 -46.16
C HIS A 340 6.95 -1.67 -46.15
#